data_5dfb244890e03c293da65e23f16f8bfe
#
_entry.id   5dfb244890e03c293da65e23f16f8bfe
#
_cell.length_a   1.000
_cell.length_b   1.000
_cell.length_c   1.000
_cell.angle_alpha   90.00
_cell.angle_beta   90.00
_cell.angle_gamma   90.00
#
_symmetry.space_group_name_H-M   'P 1'
#
loop_
_entity.id
_entity.type
_entity.pdbx_description
1 polymer ?
#
loop_
_entity_poly.entity_id
_entity_poly.type
_entity_poly.pdbx_seq_one_letter_code
_entity_poly.pdbx_strand_id
1 'polypeptide(L)'
;MHLLASWRAFASAHSPGAWFRAERQAFALAFASFVALLYGLDLKYWLQPLTFFDKTEGLADLAGLALFFALLSLSWLAGRSRFQVFFGGALSPPAFVWQQTRQNLPLVLPWILIAVAVDVLRLLLPEALLSLVPAPWDEFLVFALFLAFLLILLPPLILRLWACRPIPEGPFRMRIAAFCAAQNFRAGLYFWPLMGGNYQIGRASCRERV
;
A
#
# COMPACT_ATOMS: atom_id res chain seq x y z
N MET A 1 -4.26 -5.53 24.12
CA MET A 1 -4.07 -4.09 24.40
C MET A 1 -4.22 -3.21 23.15
N HIS A 2 -3.57 -3.52 22.05
CA HIS A 2 -3.63 -2.78 20.78
C HIS A 2 -5.07 -2.51 20.28
N LEU A 3 -5.95 -3.53 20.22
CA LEU A 3 -7.34 -3.39 19.77
C LEU A 3 -8.17 -2.43 20.63
N LEU A 4 -8.01 -2.49 21.96
CA LEU A 4 -8.74 -1.60 22.86
C LEU A 4 -8.30 -0.14 22.72
N ALA A 5 -6.99 0.09 22.51
CA ALA A 5 -6.46 1.43 22.26
C ALA A 5 -6.94 1.99 20.90
N SER A 6 -6.91 1.18 19.85
CA SER A 6 -7.44 1.56 18.53
C SER A 6 -8.95 1.84 18.59
N TRP A 7 -9.72 0.98 19.25
CA TRP A 7 -11.16 1.19 19.43
C TRP A 7 -11.48 2.49 20.17
N ARG A 8 -10.75 2.80 21.27
CA ARG A 8 -10.92 4.06 22.02
C ARG A 8 -10.60 5.28 21.15
N ALA A 9 -9.51 5.23 20.37
CA ALA A 9 -9.15 6.31 19.48
C ALA A 9 -10.25 6.60 18.44
N PHE A 10 -10.84 5.56 17.83
CA PHE A 10 -11.95 5.73 16.89
C PHE A 10 -13.26 6.10 17.58
N ALA A 11 -13.56 5.60 18.77
CA ALA A 11 -14.77 5.94 19.51
C ALA A 11 -14.83 7.45 19.86
N SER A 12 -13.67 8.07 20.13
CA SER A 12 -13.56 9.51 20.40
C SER A 12 -13.58 10.39 19.15
N ALA A 13 -13.60 9.81 17.95
CA ALA A 13 -13.64 10.59 16.72
C ALA A 13 -15.06 11.09 16.44
N HIS A 14 -15.25 12.41 16.52
CA HIS A 14 -16.54 13.08 16.26
C HIS A 14 -16.57 13.88 14.95
N SER A 15 -15.50 13.83 14.15
CA SER A 15 -15.42 14.50 12.85
C SER A 15 -14.55 13.71 11.88
N PRO A 16 -14.66 13.91 10.55
CA PRO A 16 -13.79 13.30 9.57
C PRO A 16 -12.29 13.52 9.85
N GLY A 17 -11.92 14.76 10.25
CA GLY A 17 -10.53 15.07 10.60
C GLY A 17 -10.04 14.34 11.87
N ALA A 18 -10.92 14.13 12.84
CA ALA A 18 -10.62 13.35 14.04
C ALA A 18 -10.46 11.85 13.69
N TRP A 19 -11.26 11.34 12.74
CA TRP A 19 -11.13 9.97 12.26
C TRP A 19 -9.74 9.71 11.64
N PHE A 20 -9.21 10.62 10.81
CA PHE A 20 -7.85 10.48 10.25
C PHE A 20 -6.74 10.54 11.31
N ARG A 21 -6.93 11.34 12.35
CA ARG A 21 -5.98 11.33 13.48
C ARG A 21 -6.01 9.99 14.21
N ALA A 22 -7.20 9.45 14.46
CA ALA A 22 -7.37 8.14 15.06
C ALA A 22 -6.78 7.01 14.19
N GLU A 23 -6.94 7.09 12.87
CA GLU A 23 -6.35 6.15 11.92
C GLU A 23 -4.81 6.17 11.99
N ARG A 24 -4.20 7.36 12.00
CA ARG A 24 -2.73 7.48 12.18
C ARG A 24 -2.26 6.92 13.52
N GLN A 25 -3.00 7.16 14.59
CA GLN A 25 -2.69 6.60 15.92
C GLN A 25 -2.82 5.07 15.91
N ALA A 26 -3.87 4.53 15.28
CA ALA A 26 -4.07 3.09 15.14
C ALA A 26 -2.96 2.44 14.30
N PHE A 27 -2.51 3.11 13.23
CA PHE A 27 -1.36 2.68 12.45
C PHE A 27 -0.07 2.64 13.29
N ALA A 28 0.22 3.71 14.03
CA ALA A 28 1.38 3.78 14.91
C ALA A 28 1.35 2.69 16.00
N LEU A 29 0.16 2.41 16.58
CA LEU A 29 -0.04 1.33 17.54
C LEU A 29 0.16 -0.06 16.92
N ALA A 30 -0.34 -0.27 15.69
CA ALA A 30 -0.13 -1.52 14.96
C ALA A 30 1.36 -1.73 14.67
N PHE A 31 2.06 -0.68 14.23
CA PHE A 31 3.49 -0.71 13.98
C PHE A 31 4.29 -1.00 15.26
N ALA A 32 4.01 -0.28 16.36
CA ALA A 32 4.65 -0.53 17.64
C ALA A 32 4.40 -1.96 18.17
N SER A 33 3.17 -2.47 17.99
CA SER A 33 2.84 -3.86 18.34
C SER A 33 3.59 -4.86 17.49
N PHE A 34 3.74 -4.60 16.18
CA PHE A 34 4.52 -5.43 15.29
C PHE A 34 6.01 -5.44 15.66
N VAL A 35 6.59 -4.28 15.96
CA VAL A 35 7.98 -4.17 16.44
C VAL A 35 8.16 -4.93 17.76
N ALA A 36 7.20 -4.82 18.68
CA ALA A 36 7.24 -5.57 19.94
C ALA A 36 7.16 -7.10 19.72
N LEU A 37 6.38 -7.56 18.74
CA LEU A 37 6.35 -8.97 18.34
C LEU A 37 7.67 -9.40 17.69
N LEU A 38 8.23 -8.54 16.83
CA LEU A 38 9.48 -8.83 16.11
C LEU A 38 10.66 -9.04 17.07
N TYR A 39 10.81 -8.14 18.04
CA TYR A 39 11.95 -8.15 18.98
C TYR A 39 11.64 -8.82 20.31
N GLY A 40 10.40 -8.75 20.80
CA GLY A 40 10.01 -9.29 22.10
C GLY A 40 9.71 -10.79 22.08
N LEU A 41 9.17 -11.30 20.96
CA LEU A 41 8.87 -12.72 20.78
C LEU A 41 9.80 -13.40 19.77
N ASP A 42 10.84 -12.71 19.32
CA ASP A 42 11.76 -13.20 18.28
C ASP A 42 11.00 -13.80 17.07
N LEU A 43 10.13 -12.98 16.48
CA LEU A 43 9.28 -13.42 15.37
C LEU A 43 10.09 -14.06 14.23
N LYS A 44 11.33 -13.63 14.04
CA LYS A 44 12.24 -14.19 13.02
C LYS A 44 12.49 -15.68 13.28
N TYR A 45 12.68 -16.08 14.53
CA TYR A 45 12.84 -17.48 14.91
C TYR A 45 11.63 -18.34 14.52
N TRP A 46 10.41 -17.82 14.77
CA TRP A 46 9.18 -18.53 14.43
C TRP A 46 8.90 -18.58 12.93
N LEU A 47 9.41 -17.63 12.16
CA LEU A 47 9.28 -17.60 10.70
C LEU A 47 10.40 -18.38 9.98
N GLN A 48 11.45 -18.79 10.68
CA GLN A 48 12.57 -19.55 10.13
C GLN A 48 12.15 -20.81 9.36
N PRO A 49 11.14 -21.60 9.80
CA PRO A 49 10.69 -22.77 9.03
C PRO A 49 10.18 -22.43 7.61
N LEU A 50 9.85 -21.17 7.35
CA LEU A 50 9.41 -20.70 6.02
C LEU A 50 10.57 -20.41 5.07
N THR A 51 11.81 -20.39 5.55
CA THR A 51 12.99 -20.04 4.74
C THR A 51 13.55 -21.20 3.91
N PHE A 52 12.83 -22.29 3.78
CA PHE A 52 13.19 -23.47 2.96
C PHE A 52 14.67 -23.55 2.57
N PHE A 53 15.52 -24.07 3.48
CA PHE A 53 16.97 -24.25 3.26
C PHE A 53 17.75 -22.95 2.96
N ASP A 54 17.38 -21.85 3.61
CA ASP A 54 17.98 -20.50 3.45
C ASP A 54 17.89 -19.91 2.02
N LYS A 55 17.05 -20.49 1.16
CA LYS A 55 16.89 -20.04 -0.23
C LYS A 55 15.74 -19.06 -0.44
N THR A 56 14.82 -18.95 0.51
CA THR A 56 13.59 -18.14 0.38
C THR A 56 13.41 -17.22 1.58
N GLU A 57 14.40 -16.35 1.85
CA GLU A 57 14.31 -15.35 2.92
C GLU A 57 13.13 -14.40 2.73
N GLY A 58 12.82 -14.01 1.48
CA GLY A 58 11.70 -13.15 1.12
C GLY A 58 10.34 -13.74 1.51
N LEU A 59 10.20 -15.07 1.58
CA LEU A 59 8.97 -15.71 2.04
C LEU A 59 8.71 -15.43 3.53
N ALA A 60 9.75 -15.43 4.36
CA ALA A 60 9.65 -15.07 5.78
C ALA A 60 9.30 -13.57 5.94
N ASP A 61 9.90 -12.71 5.12
CA ASP A 61 9.57 -11.28 5.08
C ASP A 61 8.11 -11.04 4.68
N LEU A 62 7.62 -11.77 3.68
CA LEU A 62 6.21 -11.71 3.26
C LEU A 62 5.26 -12.19 4.37
N ALA A 63 5.63 -13.22 5.11
CA ALA A 63 4.84 -13.69 6.25
C ALA A 63 4.82 -12.64 7.38
N GLY A 64 5.95 -12.01 7.67
CA GLY A 64 6.03 -10.88 8.61
C GLY A 64 5.15 -9.71 8.17
N LEU A 65 5.19 -9.36 6.89
CA LEU A 65 4.34 -8.32 6.31
C LEU A 65 2.84 -8.69 6.39
N ALA A 66 2.49 -9.95 6.12
CA ALA A 66 1.12 -10.43 6.25
C ALA A 66 0.62 -10.31 7.70
N LEU A 67 1.46 -10.61 8.68
CA LEU A 67 1.15 -10.41 10.10
C LEU A 67 0.94 -8.93 10.42
N PHE A 68 1.78 -8.03 9.90
CA PHE A 68 1.59 -6.59 10.05
C PHE A 68 0.25 -6.12 9.48
N PHE A 69 -0.11 -6.56 8.27
CA PHE A 69 -1.41 -6.28 7.67
C PHE A 69 -2.58 -6.90 8.45
N ALA A 70 -2.38 -8.03 9.11
CA ALA A 70 -3.39 -8.59 10.00
C ALA A 70 -3.64 -7.68 11.22
N LEU A 71 -2.58 -7.14 11.85
CA LEU A 71 -2.70 -6.16 12.95
C LEU A 71 -3.39 -4.88 12.49
N LEU A 72 -3.04 -4.37 11.29
CA LEU A 72 -3.72 -3.21 10.69
C LEU A 72 -5.20 -3.50 10.42
N SER A 73 -5.52 -4.68 9.91
CA SER A 73 -6.90 -5.09 9.62
C SER A 73 -7.78 -5.06 10.86
N LEU A 74 -7.25 -5.51 11.99
CA LEU A 74 -7.93 -5.43 13.28
C LEU A 74 -8.19 -3.97 13.69
N SER A 75 -7.22 -3.07 13.46
CA SER A 75 -7.38 -1.65 13.73
C SER A 75 -8.43 -1.01 12.83
N TRP A 76 -8.42 -1.33 11.54
CA TRP A 76 -9.40 -0.82 10.59
C TRP A 76 -10.81 -1.29 10.92
N LEU A 77 -10.98 -2.56 11.31
CA LEU A 77 -12.27 -3.08 11.75
C LEU A 77 -12.82 -2.32 12.96
N ALA A 78 -11.97 -1.92 13.90
CA ALA A 78 -12.37 -1.09 15.03
C ALA A 78 -12.88 0.30 14.59
N GLY A 79 -12.32 0.87 13.52
CA GLY A 79 -12.73 2.17 12.96
C GLY A 79 -13.89 2.12 11.97
N ARG A 80 -14.30 0.92 11.51
CA ARG A 80 -15.27 0.74 10.41
C ARG A 80 -16.62 1.43 10.66
N SER A 81 -17.19 1.29 11.85
CA SER A 81 -18.51 1.88 12.16
C SER A 81 -18.50 3.40 12.04
N ARG A 82 -17.45 4.04 12.53
CA ARG A 82 -17.26 5.49 12.42
C ARG A 82 -16.99 5.93 10.99
N PHE A 83 -16.22 5.14 10.24
CA PHE A 83 -16.00 5.37 8.82
C PHE A 83 -17.33 5.44 8.05
N GLN A 84 -18.23 4.48 8.28
CA GLN A 84 -19.53 4.43 7.63
C GLN A 84 -20.40 5.65 7.96
N VAL A 85 -20.33 6.14 9.20
CA VAL A 85 -21.08 7.35 9.62
C VAL A 85 -20.56 8.59 8.91
N PHE A 86 -19.23 8.76 8.75
CA PHE A 86 -18.66 9.98 8.19
C PHE A 86 -18.59 10.00 6.67
N PHE A 87 -18.35 8.84 6.05
CA PHE A 87 -18.07 8.74 4.62
C PHE A 87 -19.17 8.03 3.83
N GLY A 88 -20.13 7.43 4.53
CA GLY A 88 -21.18 6.63 3.91
C GLY A 88 -20.68 5.26 3.41
N GLY A 89 -21.59 4.50 2.82
CA GLY A 89 -21.28 3.20 2.24
C GLY A 89 -21.34 2.05 3.26
N ALA A 90 -22.32 1.15 3.11
CA ALA A 90 -22.45 -0.05 3.93
C ALA A 90 -21.54 -1.16 3.41
N LEU A 91 -20.22 -1.04 3.59
CA LEU A 91 -19.29 -2.09 3.22
C LEU A 91 -19.32 -3.22 4.25
N SER A 92 -19.30 -4.47 3.79
CA SER A 92 -19.09 -5.62 4.67
C SER A 92 -17.70 -5.56 5.32
N PRO A 93 -17.49 -6.19 6.51
CA PRO A 93 -16.18 -6.17 7.16
C PRO A 93 -15.02 -6.59 6.24
N PRO A 94 -15.10 -7.72 5.51
CA PRO A 94 -14.01 -8.13 4.63
C PRO A 94 -13.80 -7.17 3.44
N ALA A 95 -14.88 -6.61 2.87
CA ALA A 95 -14.78 -5.63 1.79
C ALA A 95 -14.10 -4.34 2.26
N PHE A 96 -14.37 -3.91 3.49
CA PHE A 96 -13.72 -2.74 4.08
C PHE A 96 -12.23 -2.99 4.32
N VAL A 97 -11.85 -4.12 4.93
CA VAL A 97 -10.45 -4.51 5.12
C VAL A 97 -9.73 -4.61 3.78
N TRP A 98 -10.33 -5.27 2.80
CA TRP A 98 -9.76 -5.38 1.46
C TRP A 98 -9.51 -4.02 0.80
N GLN A 99 -10.46 -3.10 0.93
CA GLN A 99 -10.32 -1.74 0.42
C GLN A 99 -9.14 -1.01 1.06
N GLN A 100 -9.01 -1.08 2.39
CA GLN A 100 -7.90 -0.46 3.13
C GLN A 100 -6.56 -1.11 2.78
N THR A 101 -6.50 -2.44 2.74
CA THR A 101 -5.29 -3.17 2.33
C THR A 101 -4.85 -2.74 0.93
N ARG A 102 -5.77 -2.69 -0.02
CA ARG A 102 -5.51 -2.31 -1.41
C ARG A 102 -5.00 -0.88 -1.57
N GLN A 103 -5.41 0.04 -0.69
CA GLN A 103 -4.92 1.42 -0.70
C GLN A 103 -3.51 1.54 -0.13
N ASN A 104 -3.18 0.72 0.86
CA ASN A 104 -1.88 0.73 1.52
C ASN A 104 -0.83 -0.18 0.84
N LEU A 105 -1.28 -1.21 0.12
CA LEU A 105 -0.40 -2.17 -0.55
C LEU A 105 0.65 -1.53 -1.48
N PRO A 106 0.34 -0.49 -2.29
CA PRO A 106 1.33 0.16 -3.14
C PRO A 106 2.54 0.74 -2.41
N LEU A 107 2.41 1.09 -1.12
CA LEU A 107 3.51 1.63 -0.32
C LEU A 107 4.57 0.55 -0.02
N VAL A 108 4.14 -0.70 0.14
CA VAL A 108 5.02 -1.84 0.44
C VAL A 108 5.33 -2.69 -0.78
N LEU A 109 4.65 -2.42 -1.89
CA LEU A 109 4.77 -3.20 -3.12
C LEU A 109 6.20 -3.26 -3.69
N PRO A 110 6.99 -2.16 -3.72
CA PRO A 110 8.39 -2.23 -4.16
C PRO A 110 9.18 -3.23 -3.34
N TRP A 111 8.99 -3.24 -2.01
CA TRP A 111 9.67 -4.18 -1.12
C TRP A 111 9.26 -5.64 -1.38
N ILE A 112 7.97 -5.89 -1.56
CA ILE A 112 7.46 -7.22 -1.92
C ILE A 112 8.09 -7.71 -3.23
N LEU A 113 8.14 -6.83 -4.24
CA LEU A 113 8.72 -7.18 -5.54
C LEU A 113 10.22 -7.46 -5.45
N ILE A 114 10.96 -6.71 -4.60
CA ILE A 114 12.37 -6.98 -4.34
C ILE A 114 12.54 -8.37 -3.70
N ALA A 115 11.84 -8.62 -2.60
CA ALA A 115 11.95 -9.88 -1.88
C ALA A 115 11.67 -11.08 -2.78
N VAL A 116 10.54 -11.03 -3.53
CA VAL A 116 10.17 -12.09 -4.47
C VAL A 116 11.18 -12.22 -5.62
N ALA A 117 11.66 -11.12 -6.18
CA ALA A 117 12.62 -11.15 -7.28
C ALA A 117 13.96 -11.78 -6.84
N VAL A 118 14.45 -11.43 -5.65
CA VAL A 118 15.69 -12.02 -5.10
C VAL A 118 15.52 -13.51 -4.88
N ASP A 119 14.42 -13.96 -4.29
CA ASP A 119 14.18 -15.40 -4.08
C ASP A 119 14.06 -16.15 -5.42
N VAL A 120 13.34 -15.59 -6.39
CA VAL A 120 13.23 -16.16 -7.73
C VAL A 120 14.59 -16.23 -8.44
N LEU A 121 15.40 -15.17 -8.33
CA LEU A 121 16.77 -15.20 -8.88
C LEU A 121 17.62 -16.30 -8.25
N ARG A 122 17.61 -16.40 -6.92
CA ARG A 122 18.37 -17.44 -6.19
C ARG A 122 17.92 -18.87 -6.53
N LEU A 123 16.63 -19.05 -6.86
CA LEU A 123 16.08 -20.35 -7.24
C LEU A 123 16.35 -20.72 -8.69
N LEU A 124 16.31 -19.75 -9.61
CA LEU A 124 16.36 -20.00 -11.05
C LEU A 124 17.76 -19.86 -11.65
N LEU A 125 18.61 -18.98 -11.08
CA LEU A 125 19.95 -18.75 -11.63
C LEU A 125 20.98 -19.67 -10.94
N PRO A 126 21.62 -20.57 -11.68
CA PRO A 126 22.76 -21.32 -11.16
C PRO A 126 23.90 -20.35 -10.84
N GLU A 127 24.62 -20.61 -9.75
CA GLU A 127 25.78 -19.83 -9.29
C GLU A 127 26.80 -19.56 -10.40
N ALA A 128 26.92 -20.52 -11.34
CA ALA A 128 27.82 -20.43 -12.50
C ALA A 128 27.42 -19.27 -13.45
N LEU A 129 26.17 -18.87 -13.50
CA LEU A 129 25.72 -17.75 -14.36
C LEU A 129 26.00 -16.39 -13.72
N LEU A 130 25.88 -16.30 -12.40
CA LEU A 130 26.22 -15.10 -11.63
C LEU A 130 27.73 -14.83 -11.65
N SER A 131 28.57 -15.88 -11.75
CA SER A 131 30.02 -15.75 -11.83
C SER A 131 30.55 -15.25 -13.18
N LEU A 132 29.71 -15.15 -14.21
CA LEU A 132 30.09 -14.59 -15.53
C LEU A 132 30.30 -13.08 -15.51
N VAL A 133 29.72 -12.38 -14.53
CA VAL A 133 29.85 -10.93 -14.37
C VAL A 133 30.87 -10.70 -13.25
N PRO A 134 32.02 -10.01 -13.53
CA PRO A 134 33.00 -9.76 -12.48
C PRO A 134 32.44 -8.82 -11.41
N ALA A 135 32.71 -9.15 -10.15
CA ALA A 135 32.42 -8.27 -9.01
C ALA A 135 33.19 -6.94 -9.18
N PRO A 136 32.59 -5.77 -8.89
CA PRO A 136 31.29 -5.51 -8.26
C PRO A 136 30.15 -5.24 -9.25
N TRP A 137 30.33 -5.49 -10.55
CA TRP A 137 29.37 -5.16 -11.62
C TRP A 137 28.13 -6.06 -11.62
N ASP A 138 28.24 -7.26 -11.07
CA ASP A 138 27.13 -8.22 -10.91
C ASP A 138 26.00 -7.63 -10.06
N GLU A 139 26.31 -7.09 -8.89
CA GLU A 139 25.34 -6.48 -8.00
C GLU A 139 24.71 -5.24 -8.64
N PHE A 140 25.55 -4.40 -9.31
CA PHE A 140 25.05 -3.22 -10.00
C PHE A 140 24.09 -3.56 -11.16
N LEU A 141 24.44 -4.59 -11.95
CA LEU A 141 23.60 -5.03 -13.07
C LEU A 141 22.26 -5.57 -12.60
N VAL A 142 22.28 -6.43 -11.57
CA VAL A 142 21.06 -6.97 -10.95
C VAL A 142 20.19 -5.84 -10.41
N PHE A 143 20.78 -4.88 -9.69
CA PHE A 143 20.05 -3.72 -9.17
C PHE A 143 19.47 -2.85 -10.30
N ALA A 144 20.25 -2.57 -11.35
CA ALA A 144 19.79 -1.76 -12.48
C ALA A 144 18.65 -2.43 -13.26
N LEU A 145 18.74 -3.72 -13.52
CA LEU A 145 17.68 -4.51 -14.15
C LEU A 145 16.41 -4.53 -13.28
N PHE A 146 16.58 -4.71 -11.98
CA PHE A 146 15.48 -4.69 -11.03
C PHE A 146 14.81 -3.30 -10.99
N LEU A 147 15.60 -2.23 -10.94
CA LEU A 147 15.07 -0.86 -10.96
C LEU A 147 14.30 -0.58 -12.26
N ALA A 148 14.83 -0.98 -13.41
CA ALA A 148 14.14 -0.87 -14.69
C ALA A 148 12.82 -1.63 -14.70
N PHE A 149 12.81 -2.87 -14.18
CA PHE A 149 11.61 -3.68 -14.02
C PHE A 149 10.56 -3.01 -13.12
N LEU A 150 11.00 -2.44 -11.97
CA LEU A 150 10.15 -1.68 -11.07
C LEU A 150 9.52 -0.47 -11.77
N LEU A 151 10.33 0.33 -12.47
CA LEU A 151 9.85 1.54 -13.16
C LEU A 151 8.81 1.22 -14.24
N ILE A 152 8.91 0.08 -14.89
CA ILE A 152 7.97 -0.35 -15.93
C ILE A 152 6.71 -0.96 -15.32
N LEU A 153 6.86 -1.84 -14.33
CA LEU A 153 5.76 -2.64 -13.80
C LEU A 153 4.95 -1.92 -12.71
N LEU A 154 5.62 -1.13 -11.88
CA LEU A 154 4.99 -0.50 -10.71
C LEU A 154 3.86 0.48 -11.08
N PRO A 155 4.00 1.39 -12.06
CA PRO A 155 2.92 2.33 -12.39
C PRO A 155 1.62 1.65 -12.83
N PRO A 156 1.59 0.70 -13.79
CA PRO A 156 0.34 0.04 -14.16
C PRO A 156 -0.23 -0.82 -13.02
N LEU A 157 0.62 -1.38 -12.16
CA LEU A 157 0.19 -2.17 -11.03
C LEU A 157 -0.49 -1.28 -9.96
N ILE A 158 0.08 -0.12 -9.65
CA ILE A 158 -0.52 0.88 -8.76
C ILE A 158 -1.88 1.35 -9.31
N LEU A 159 -1.97 1.67 -10.60
CA LEU A 159 -3.24 2.08 -11.21
C LEU A 159 -4.33 1.00 -11.05
N ARG A 160 -3.97 -0.27 -11.19
CA ARG A 160 -4.89 -1.40 -10.97
C ARG A 160 -5.26 -1.57 -9.50
N LEU A 161 -4.28 -1.52 -8.61
CA LEU A 161 -4.50 -1.65 -7.16
C LEU A 161 -5.40 -0.53 -6.64
N TRP A 162 -5.20 0.69 -7.05
CA TRP A 162 -6.04 1.82 -6.66
C TRP A 162 -7.36 1.91 -7.44
N ALA A 163 -7.63 0.95 -8.35
CA ALA A 163 -8.79 0.95 -9.25
C ALA A 163 -8.95 2.26 -10.00
N CYS A 164 -7.83 2.89 -10.36
CA CYS A 164 -7.86 4.09 -11.16
C CYS A 164 -8.59 3.83 -12.48
N ARG A 165 -9.48 4.74 -12.85
CA ARG A 165 -10.24 4.67 -14.10
C ARG A 165 -9.89 5.87 -14.96
N PRO A 166 -9.80 5.72 -16.29
CA PRO A 166 -9.60 6.88 -17.14
C PRO A 166 -10.75 7.88 -16.93
N ILE A 167 -10.42 9.16 -16.90
CA ILE A 167 -11.46 10.22 -16.77
C ILE A 167 -12.35 10.14 -18.01
N PRO A 168 -13.69 10.06 -17.84
CA PRO A 168 -14.62 10.00 -18.97
C PRO A 168 -14.51 11.26 -19.84
N GLU A 169 -14.82 11.12 -21.11
CA GLU A 169 -14.81 12.25 -22.04
C GLU A 169 -15.88 13.28 -21.64
N GLY A 170 -15.48 14.54 -21.61
CA GLY A 170 -16.37 15.62 -21.20
C GLY A 170 -15.62 16.94 -20.95
N PRO A 171 -16.34 18.02 -20.68
CA PRO A 171 -15.77 19.36 -20.52
C PRO A 171 -14.72 19.43 -19.39
N PHE A 172 -14.89 18.63 -18.35
CA PHE A 172 -13.92 18.53 -17.25
C PHE A 172 -12.59 17.95 -17.72
N ARG A 173 -12.63 16.82 -18.45
CA ARG A 173 -11.40 16.21 -19.01
C ARG A 173 -10.71 17.14 -20.00
N MET A 174 -11.49 17.83 -20.86
CA MET A 174 -10.92 18.76 -21.85
C MET A 174 -10.17 19.92 -21.17
N ARG A 175 -10.71 20.49 -20.09
CA ARG A 175 -10.04 21.55 -19.33
C ARG A 175 -8.72 21.08 -18.71
N ILE A 176 -8.72 19.90 -18.07
CA ILE A 176 -7.50 19.34 -17.49
C ILE A 176 -6.49 19.00 -18.59
N ALA A 177 -6.93 18.39 -19.70
CA ALA A 177 -6.06 18.06 -20.82
C ALA A 177 -5.44 19.30 -21.46
N ALA A 178 -6.22 20.38 -21.65
CA ALA A 178 -5.72 21.65 -22.16
C ALA A 178 -4.67 22.27 -21.21
N PHE A 179 -4.92 22.25 -19.91
CA PHE A 179 -3.95 22.72 -18.92
C PHE A 179 -2.66 21.88 -18.95
N CYS A 180 -2.75 20.56 -18.97
CA CYS A 180 -1.60 19.67 -19.07
C CYS A 180 -0.81 19.90 -20.37
N ALA A 181 -1.51 20.07 -21.49
CA ALA A 181 -0.89 20.36 -22.78
C ALA A 181 -0.13 21.70 -22.80
N ALA A 182 -0.70 22.75 -22.16
CA ALA A 182 -0.05 24.06 -22.03
C ALA A 182 1.24 23.97 -21.18
N GLN A 183 1.35 23.01 -20.29
CA GLN A 183 2.55 22.74 -19.49
C GLN A 183 3.47 21.66 -20.11
N ASN A 184 3.27 21.28 -21.37
CA ASN A 184 3.97 20.17 -22.04
C ASN A 184 3.91 18.83 -21.30
N PHE A 185 2.90 18.64 -20.47
CA PHE A 185 2.72 17.41 -19.70
C PHE A 185 1.86 16.42 -20.50
N ARG A 186 2.47 15.35 -20.97
CA ARG A 186 1.80 14.29 -21.74
C ARG A 186 1.65 13.04 -20.89
N ALA A 187 0.60 12.95 -20.09
CA ALA A 187 0.29 11.78 -19.30
C ALA A 187 -1.19 11.40 -19.42
N GLY A 188 -1.50 10.12 -19.21
CA GLY A 188 -2.87 9.65 -19.09
C GLY A 188 -3.55 10.27 -17.87
N LEU A 189 -4.79 10.72 -18.05
CA LEU A 189 -5.59 11.31 -16.97
C LEU A 189 -6.49 10.22 -16.38
N TYR A 190 -6.30 9.94 -15.10
CA TYR A 190 -7.03 8.93 -14.36
C TYR A 190 -7.77 9.53 -13.18
N PHE A 191 -8.94 9.00 -12.92
CA PHE A 191 -9.70 9.26 -11.70
C PHE A 191 -9.37 8.19 -10.66
N TRP A 192 -8.95 8.60 -9.48
CA TRP A 192 -8.73 7.72 -8.35
C TRP A 192 -9.96 7.73 -7.42
N PRO A 193 -10.73 6.62 -7.32
CA PRO A 193 -11.87 6.54 -6.43
C PRO A 193 -11.39 6.31 -4.98
N LEU A 194 -10.87 7.35 -4.36
CA LEU A 194 -10.47 7.32 -2.96
C LEU A 194 -11.67 6.86 -2.11
N MET A 195 -11.47 5.88 -1.26
CA MET A 195 -12.46 5.38 -0.30
C MET A 195 -13.85 5.10 -0.91
N GLY A 196 -13.87 4.43 -2.07
CA GLY A 196 -15.12 4.07 -2.73
C GLY A 196 -15.85 5.23 -3.41
N GLY A 197 -15.16 6.32 -3.70
CA GLY A 197 -15.74 7.49 -4.38
C GLY A 197 -16.47 8.45 -3.44
N ASN A 198 -16.52 8.17 -2.15
CA ASN A 198 -17.19 9.01 -1.15
C ASN A 198 -16.30 10.14 -0.63
N TYR A 199 -15.04 10.18 -1.05
CA TYR A 199 -14.11 11.24 -0.69
C TYR A 199 -14.18 12.38 -1.69
N GLN A 200 -14.90 13.43 -1.34
CA GLN A 200 -14.76 14.72 -1.99
C GLN A 200 -13.62 15.47 -1.30
N ILE A 201 -12.41 15.35 -1.83
CA ILE A 201 -11.30 16.22 -1.45
C ILE A 201 -11.71 17.63 -1.89
N GLY A 202 -12.06 18.46 -0.88
CA GLY A 202 -12.35 19.86 -1.09
C GLY A 202 -13.53 20.08 -2.05
N ARG A 203 -14.76 20.06 -1.54
CA ARG A 203 -15.74 21.01 -2.04
C ARG A 203 -15.17 22.39 -1.70
N ALA A 204 -14.35 22.94 -2.59
CA ALA A 204 -14.37 24.36 -2.75
C ALA A 204 -15.83 24.69 -3.11
N SER A 205 -16.61 25.04 -2.13
CA SER A 205 -17.88 25.68 -2.34
C SER A 205 -17.55 27.08 -2.87
N CYS A 206 -17.12 27.17 -4.12
CA CYS A 206 -17.36 28.37 -4.90
C CYS A 206 -18.88 28.46 -4.99
N ARG A 207 -19.46 29.03 -3.97
CA ARG A 207 -20.78 29.67 -4.06
C ARG A 207 -20.55 30.80 -5.05
N GLU A 208 -20.73 30.51 -6.34
CA GLU A 208 -21.02 31.55 -7.32
C GLU A 208 -22.25 32.28 -6.78
N ARG A 209 -22.01 33.43 -6.18
CA ARG A 209 -23.06 34.43 -6.08
C ARG A 209 -23.24 35.00 -7.49
N VAL A 210 -24.26 34.56 -8.16
CA VAL A 210 -24.89 35.34 -9.22
C VAL A 210 -25.59 36.53 -8.60
#